data_c6a267349adc61a3562b03a0054e3e76
#
_entry.id   c6a267349adc61a3562b03a0054e3e76
#
_cell.length_a   1.000
_cell.length_b   1.000
_cell.length_c   1.000
_cell.angle_alpha   90.00
_cell.angle_beta   90.00
_cell.angle_gamma   90.00
#
_symmetry.space_group_name_H-M   'P 1'
#
loop_
_entity.id
_entity.type
_entity.pdbx_description
1 polymer ?
#
loop_
_entity_poly.entity_id
_entity_poly.type
_entity_poly.pdbx_seq_one_letter_code
_entity_poly.pdbx_strand_id
1 'polypeptide(L)'
;MPDPILTPFAARRDGALDLLKWLALLCMVLDHLRYVGWSLDLLYVPGRLAFPWFCLALAANVARAGATESEGAGQWRYLGWLLLFSLLSEVPYRLYIPDPDTLNVLPTLALGLLVARAWQRRGGLALWLGIGAVLLGGLFDRHLMFGLFGVLLPLAFLLVLQRRWYWALLPGLLCLAANQWESLLPAARQGNQVAAWALVACALAPWLGLAILRRLRGVSPPPMRRWAYLLYPGHFLLLLALRNLLA
;
A
#
# COMPACT_ATOMS: atom_id res chain seq x y z
N MET A 1 0.03 -22.58 21.41
CA MET A 1 -0.99 -22.79 20.38
C MET A 1 -0.79 -21.74 19.31
N PRO A 2 -0.65 -22.08 18.02
CA PRO A 2 -0.65 -21.09 16.96
C PRO A 2 -2.04 -20.48 16.89
N ASP A 3 -2.08 -19.13 16.94
CA ASP A 3 -3.34 -18.37 16.73
C ASP A 3 -3.95 -18.76 15.38
N PRO A 4 -5.25 -19.05 15.28
CA PRO A 4 -5.91 -19.51 14.06
C PRO A 4 -6.14 -18.37 13.04
N ILE A 5 -5.13 -17.52 12.82
CA ILE A 5 -5.21 -16.44 11.81
C ILE A 5 -5.16 -17.02 10.40
N LEU A 6 -4.59 -18.21 10.26
CA LEU A 6 -4.44 -18.94 9.00
C LEU A 6 -5.07 -20.34 9.11
N THR A 7 -6.36 -20.43 9.39
CA THR A 7 -7.09 -21.61 8.93
C THR A 7 -6.94 -21.67 7.40
N PRO A 8 -6.79 -22.88 6.79
CA PRO A 8 -6.57 -23.00 5.36
C PRO A 8 -7.71 -22.31 4.62
N PHE A 9 -7.45 -21.10 4.11
CA PHE A 9 -8.35 -20.32 3.28
C PHE A 9 -8.39 -20.94 1.87
N ALA A 10 -8.80 -22.20 1.79
CA ALA A 10 -9.13 -22.82 0.53
C ALA A 10 -10.27 -22.03 -0.12
N ALA A 11 -9.99 -21.42 -1.24
CA ALA A 11 -10.93 -21.01 -2.30
C ALA A 11 -12.07 -20.02 -1.96
N ARG A 12 -12.33 -19.64 -0.73
CA ARG A 12 -13.44 -18.72 -0.41
C ARG A 12 -12.97 -17.25 -0.51
N ARG A 13 -13.76 -16.44 -1.24
CA ARG A 13 -13.58 -14.99 -1.35
C ARG A 13 -13.50 -14.35 0.05
N ASP A 14 -12.49 -13.50 0.27
CA ASP A 14 -12.30 -12.77 1.52
C ASP A 14 -12.89 -11.35 1.39
N GLY A 15 -14.12 -11.19 1.89
CA GLY A 15 -14.81 -9.91 1.85
C GLY A 15 -14.11 -8.81 2.65
N ALA A 16 -13.45 -9.15 3.77
CA ALA A 16 -12.70 -8.19 4.56
C ALA A 16 -11.50 -7.62 3.80
N LEU A 17 -10.85 -8.46 2.98
CA LEU A 17 -9.75 -8.02 2.13
C LEU A 17 -10.23 -7.11 0.99
N ASP A 18 -11.38 -7.42 0.38
CA ASP A 18 -11.98 -6.53 -0.61
C ASP A 18 -12.39 -5.21 0.03
N LEU A 19 -12.96 -5.24 1.24
CA LEU A 19 -13.28 -4.01 2.00
C LEU A 19 -12.04 -3.17 2.29
N LEU A 20 -10.95 -3.80 2.75
CA LEU A 20 -9.68 -3.10 3.01
C LEU A 20 -9.18 -2.37 1.77
N LYS A 21 -9.23 -3.01 0.59
CA LYS A 21 -8.82 -2.40 -0.68
C LYS A 21 -9.72 -1.22 -1.07
N TRP A 22 -11.04 -1.34 -0.87
CA TRP A 22 -11.99 -0.25 -1.14
C TRP A 22 -11.74 0.94 -0.22
N LEU A 23 -11.50 0.71 1.06
CA LEU A 23 -11.16 1.77 2.01
C LEU A 23 -9.81 2.41 1.69
N ALA A 24 -8.80 1.61 1.30
CA ALA A 24 -7.51 2.14 0.84
C ALA A 24 -7.66 3.04 -0.38
N LEU A 25 -8.47 2.62 -1.36
CA LEU A 25 -8.77 3.42 -2.55
C LEU A 25 -9.49 4.72 -2.18
N LEU A 26 -10.49 4.64 -1.30
CA LEU A 26 -11.21 5.82 -0.82
C LEU A 26 -10.25 6.82 -0.14
N CYS A 27 -9.41 6.34 0.79
CA CYS A 27 -8.41 7.17 1.46
C CYS A 27 -7.44 7.81 0.47
N MET A 28 -7.04 7.09 -0.58
CA MET A 28 -6.17 7.61 -1.64
C MET A 28 -6.85 8.72 -2.44
N VAL A 29 -8.11 8.53 -2.83
CA VAL A 29 -8.87 9.56 -3.58
C VAL A 29 -9.08 10.80 -2.71
N LEU A 30 -9.40 10.63 -1.42
CA LEU A 30 -9.53 11.75 -0.47
C LEU A 30 -8.22 12.55 -0.35
N ASP A 31 -7.07 11.88 -0.24
CA ASP A 31 -5.77 12.56 -0.20
C ASP A 31 -5.52 13.37 -1.47
N HIS A 32 -5.85 12.82 -2.63
CA HIS A 32 -5.63 13.49 -3.90
C HIS A 32 -6.63 14.64 -4.16
N LEU A 33 -7.81 14.66 -3.55
CA LEU A 33 -8.74 15.79 -3.63
C LEU A 33 -8.13 17.12 -3.18
N ARG A 34 -7.08 17.10 -2.36
CA ARG A 34 -6.36 18.31 -1.91
C ARG A 34 -5.75 19.11 -3.08
N TYR A 35 -5.47 18.45 -4.21
CA TYR A 35 -4.86 19.08 -5.38
C TYR A 35 -5.88 19.62 -6.40
N VAL A 36 -7.18 19.58 -6.08
CA VAL A 36 -8.24 20.13 -6.95
C VAL A 36 -8.34 21.67 -6.86
N GLY A 37 -7.81 22.26 -5.78
CA GLY A 37 -7.81 23.73 -5.62
C GLY A 37 -8.55 24.20 -4.35
N TRP A 38 -9.17 23.28 -3.60
CA TRP A 38 -9.78 23.59 -2.31
C TRP A 38 -8.77 23.41 -1.16
N SER A 39 -8.90 24.21 -0.10
CA SER A 39 -8.07 24.06 1.13
C SER A 39 -8.57 22.86 1.97
N LEU A 40 -8.30 21.64 1.49
CA LEU A 40 -8.74 20.39 2.12
C LEU A 40 -7.59 19.67 2.83
N ASP A 41 -6.73 20.40 3.52
CA ASP A 41 -5.50 19.87 4.13
C ASP A 41 -5.74 18.71 5.09
N LEU A 42 -6.89 18.68 5.79
CA LEU A 42 -7.27 17.57 6.67
C LEU A 42 -7.38 16.22 5.93
N LEU A 43 -7.64 16.22 4.62
CA LEU A 43 -7.70 14.99 3.82
C LEU A 43 -6.33 14.33 3.64
N TYR A 44 -5.25 15.01 3.99
CA TYR A 44 -3.92 14.42 4.11
C TYR A 44 -3.88 13.28 5.15
N VAL A 45 -4.66 13.39 6.22
CA VAL A 45 -4.69 12.42 7.32
C VAL A 45 -5.19 11.04 6.87
N PRO A 46 -6.41 10.88 6.28
CA PRO A 46 -6.84 9.59 5.76
C PRO A 46 -5.91 9.06 4.66
N GLY A 47 -5.27 9.92 3.88
CA GLY A 47 -4.27 9.52 2.89
C GLY A 47 -3.14 8.65 3.46
N ARG A 48 -2.76 8.88 4.73
CA ARG A 48 -1.72 8.08 5.42
C ARG A 48 -2.11 6.63 5.65
N LEU A 49 -3.38 6.29 5.55
CA LEU A 49 -3.88 4.92 5.66
C LEU A 49 -3.82 4.17 4.32
N ALA A 50 -3.89 4.88 3.19
CA ALA A 50 -4.04 4.29 1.86
C ALA A 50 -2.92 3.31 1.51
N PHE A 51 -1.68 3.79 1.50
CA PHE A 51 -0.52 2.99 1.12
C PHE A 51 -0.27 1.80 2.06
N PRO A 52 -0.27 1.95 3.40
CA PRO A 52 -0.14 0.82 4.31
C PRO A 52 -1.22 -0.26 4.09
N TRP A 53 -2.45 0.13 3.80
CA TRP A 53 -3.53 -0.82 3.56
C TRP A 53 -3.40 -1.55 2.22
N PHE A 54 -2.88 -0.89 1.17
CA PHE A 54 -2.49 -1.59 -0.07
C PHE A 54 -1.34 -2.58 0.20
N CYS A 55 -0.33 -2.20 0.98
CA CYS A 55 0.76 -3.10 1.39
C CYS A 55 0.25 -4.30 2.20
N LEU A 56 -0.68 -4.09 3.13
CA LEU A 56 -1.32 -5.17 3.90
C LEU A 56 -2.14 -6.08 2.99
N ALA A 57 -2.89 -5.54 2.04
CA ALA A 57 -3.65 -6.32 1.07
C ALA A 57 -2.73 -7.16 0.17
N LEU A 58 -1.60 -6.59 -0.27
CA LEU A 58 -0.56 -7.30 -1.01
C LEU A 58 0.03 -8.44 -0.18
N ALA A 59 0.43 -8.17 1.07
CA ALA A 59 0.96 -9.17 1.99
C ALA A 59 -0.04 -10.32 2.25
N ALA A 60 -1.33 -10.00 2.42
CA ALA A 60 -2.39 -10.99 2.59
C ALA A 60 -2.57 -11.87 1.33
N ASN A 61 -2.43 -11.31 0.13
CA ASN A 61 -2.43 -12.07 -1.12
C ASN A 61 -1.21 -13.01 -1.23
N VAL A 62 -0.02 -12.53 -0.86
CA VAL A 62 1.21 -13.34 -0.82
C VAL A 62 1.06 -14.48 0.19
N ALA A 63 0.58 -14.19 1.41
CA ALA A 63 0.38 -15.19 2.46
C ALA A 63 -0.57 -16.31 2.03
N ARG A 64 -1.64 -15.97 1.28
CA ARG A 64 -2.63 -16.95 0.78
C ARG A 64 -2.14 -17.78 -0.39
N ALA A 65 -1.30 -17.21 -1.24
CA ALA A 65 -0.77 -17.93 -2.40
C ALA A 65 0.19 -19.07 -2.02
N GLY A 66 0.61 -19.17 -0.76
CA GLY A 66 1.49 -20.25 -0.27
C GLY A 66 2.87 -20.29 -0.92
N ALA A 67 3.53 -21.44 -0.79
CA ALA A 67 4.89 -21.66 -1.28
C ALA A 67 4.95 -22.56 -2.54
N THR A 68 3.81 -23.02 -3.06
CA THR A 68 3.75 -23.98 -4.17
C THR A 68 4.04 -23.35 -5.53
N GLU A 69 4.61 -24.12 -6.46
CA GLU A 69 4.97 -23.62 -7.81
C GLU A 69 3.76 -23.23 -8.65
N SER A 70 2.63 -23.96 -8.55
CA SER A 70 1.39 -23.65 -9.27
C SER A 70 0.80 -22.29 -8.89
N GLU A 71 0.99 -21.87 -7.66
CA GLU A 71 0.55 -20.56 -7.15
C GLU A 71 1.51 -19.43 -7.56
N GLY A 72 2.74 -19.76 -7.95
CA GLY A 72 3.72 -18.80 -8.48
C GLY A 72 3.27 -18.07 -9.74
N ALA A 73 2.58 -18.74 -10.64
CA ALA A 73 2.06 -18.12 -11.87
C ALA A 73 1.06 -16.99 -11.60
N GLY A 74 0.23 -17.13 -10.56
CA GLY A 74 -0.69 -16.07 -10.14
C GLY A 74 0.02 -14.81 -9.65
N GLN A 75 1.12 -14.99 -8.93
CA GLN A 75 1.91 -13.86 -8.41
C GLN A 75 2.75 -13.17 -9.50
N TRP A 76 3.23 -13.91 -10.52
CA TRP A 76 3.87 -13.29 -11.68
C TRP A 76 2.89 -12.46 -12.50
N ARG A 77 1.66 -12.94 -12.68
CA ARG A 77 0.59 -12.14 -13.28
C ARG A 77 0.27 -10.89 -12.45
N TYR A 78 0.29 -11.00 -11.13
CA TYR A 78 0.08 -9.85 -10.25
C TYR A 78 1.19 -8.81 -10.43
N LEU A 79 2.46 -9.24 -10.44
CA LEU A 79 3.59 -8.36 -10.75
C LEU A 79 3.44 -7.71 -12.12
N GLY A 80 3.08 -8.49 -13.15
CA GLY A 80 2.84 -7.98 -14.50
C GLY A 80 1.76 -6.88 -14.54
N TRP A 81 0.66 -7.04 -13.80
CA TRP A 81 -0.36 -6.01 -13.67
C TRP A 81 0.16 -4.76 -12.95
N LEU A 82 0.93 -4.91 -11.87
CA LEU A 82 1.52 -3.77 -11.18
C LEU A 82 2.47 -2.98 -12.10
N LEU A 83 3.32 -3.67 -12.86
CA LEU A 83 4.26 -3.02 -13.80
C LEU A 83 3.53 -2.35 -14.97
N LEU A 84 2.55 -3.03 -15.57
CA LEU A 84 1.75 -2.46 -16.66
C LEU A 84 1.04 -1.18 -16.21
N PHE A 85 0.33 -1.24 -15.07
CA PHE A 85 -0.39 -0.08 -14.57
C PHE A 85 0.52 0.99 -13.97
N SER A 86 1.73 0.62 -13.53
CA SER A 86 2.77 1.61 -13.20
C SER A 86 3.09 2.50 -14.39
N LEU A 87 3.34 1.90 -15.56
CA LEU A 87 3.62 2.65 -16.80
C LEU A 87 2.41 3.46 -17.27
N LEU A 88 1.22 2.84 -17.30
CA LEU A 88 -0.01 3.51 -17.75
C LEU A 88 -0.42 4.67 -16.83
N SER A 89 -0.11 4.58 -15.55
CA SER A 89 -0.51 5.60 -14.55
C SER A 89 0.49 6.74 -14.42
N GLU A 90 1.70 6.59 -14.93
CA GLU A 90 2.73 7.63 -14.77
C GLU A 90 2.32 8.94 -15.46
N VAL A 91 1.73 8.87 -16.65
CA VAL A 91 1.26 10.05 -17.36
C VAL A 91 0.11 10.76 -16.61
N PRO A 92 -1.01 10.11 -16.26
CA PRO A 92 -2.05 10.72 -15.44
C PRO A 92 -1.54 11.27 -14.11
N TYR A 93 -0.62 10.56 -13.46
CA TYR A 93 -0.02 10.99 -12.21
C TYR A 93 0.74 12.31 -12.37
N ARG A 94 1.62 12.43 -13.37
CA ARG A 94 2.41 13.65 -13.63
C ARG A 94 1.57 14.82 -14.13
N LEU A 95 0.46 14.56 -14.82
CA LEU A 95 -0.47 15.60 -15.24
C LEU A 95 -1.26 16.19 -14.07
N TYR A 96 -1.54 15.37 -13.06
CA TYR A 96 -2.38 15.78 -11.94
C TYR A 96 -1.61 16.30 -10.74
N ILE A 97 -0.56 15.61 -10.31
CA ILE A 97 0.27 16.02 -9.17
C ILE A 97 1.25 17.12 -9.62
N PRO A 98 1.31 18.27 -8.94
CA PRO A 98 2.24 19.33 -9.28
C PRO A 98 3.68 18.89 -9.00
N ASP A 99 4.56 19.03 -9.99
CA ASP A 99 6.00 18.79 -9.90
C ASP A 99 6.40 17.56 -9.05
N PRO A 100 5.96 16.35 -9.43
CA PRO A 100 6.23 15.17 -8.61
C PRO A 100 7.71 14.76 -8.72
N ASP A 101 8.39 14.72 -7.59
CA ASP A 101 9.80 14.29 -7.47
C ASP A 101 9.95 12.76 -7.58
N THR A 102 8.85 12.02 -7.40
CA THR A 102 8.85 10.56 -7.39
C THR A 102 8.03 9.97 -8.54
N LEU A 103 8.27 8.71 -8.84
CA LEU A 103 7.37 7.89 -9.64
C LEU A 103 6.05 7.67 -8.87
N ASN A 104 4.99 7.26 -9.58
CA ASN A 104 3.76 6.84 -8.92
C ASN A 104 4.01 5.65 -7.95
N VAL A 105 3.03 5.30 -7.10
CA VAL A 105 3.23 4.33 -6.02
C VAL A 105 3.40 2.87 -6.48
N LEU A 106 3.01 2.52 -7.69
CA LEU A 106 2.98 1.11 -8.15
C LEU A 106 4.38 0.48 -8.29
N PRO A 107 5.46 1.17 -8.71
CA PRO A 107 6.82 0.64 -8.65
C PRO A 107 7.22 0.22 -7.24
N THR A 108 6.91 1.02 -6.23
CA THR A 108 7.20 0.69 -4.82
C THR A 108 6.47 -0.58 -4.40
N LEU A 109 5.19 -0.73 -4.76
CA LEU A 109 4.41 -1.95 -4.51
C LEU A 109 4.94 -3.16 -5.27
N ALA A 110 5.42 -2.99 -6.52
CA ALA A 110 6.01 -4.06 -7.32
C ALA A 110 7.31 -4.58 -6.69
N LEU A 111 8.20 -3.69 -6.27
CA LEU A 111 9.42 -4.06 -5.53
C LEU A 111 9.07 -4.73 -4.20
N GLY A 112 8.12 -4.19 -3.45
CA GLY A 112 7.65 -4.77 -2.20
C GLY A 112 7.03 -6.17 -2.36
N LEU A 113 6.34 -6.43 -3.49
CA LEU A 113 5.85 -7.76 -3.84
C LEU A 113 7.00 -8.75 -4.02
N LEU A 114 8.09 -8.35 -4.70
CA LEU A 114 9.27 -9.21 -4.89
C LEU A 114 9.94 -9.54 -3.56
N VAL A 115 10.07 -8.56 -2.66
CA VAL A 115 10.65 -8.76 -1.31
C VAL A 115 9.78 -9.71 -0.47
N ALA A 116 8.45 -9.52 -0.45
CA ALA A 116 7.53 -10.39 0.28
C ALA A 116 7.55 -11.83 -0.28
N ARG A 117 7.64 -12.00 -1.62
CA ARG A 117 7.78 -13.32 -2.26
C ARG A 117 9.10 -14.00 -1.93
N ALA A 118 10.20 -13.26 -1.91
CA ALA A 118 11.51 -13.80 -1.54
C ALA A 118 11.47 -14.44 -0.14
N TRP A 119 10.84 -13.74 0.81
CA TRP A 119 10.60 -14.27 2.14
C TRP A 119 9.73 -15.51 2.16
N GLN A 120 8.64 -15.51 1.39
CA GLN A 120 7.69 -16.62 1.36
C GLN A 120 8.30 -17.89 0.76
N ARG A 121 9.09 -17.77 -0.33
CA ARG A 121 9.67 -18.90 -1.05
C ARG A 121 11.04 -19.37 -0.53
N ARG A 122 11.77 -18.50 0.15
CA ARG A 122 13.05 -18.77 0.81
C ARG A 122 14.14 -19.40 -0.07
N GLY A 123 14.12 -19.21 -1.39
CA GLY A 123 15.18 -19.76 -2.23
C GLY A 123 15.02 -19.48 -3.72
N GLY A 124 16.01 -19.93 -4.49
CA GLY A 124 16.05 -19.84 -5.94
C GLY A 124 15.98 -18.40 -6.47
N LEU A 125 15.40 -18.25 -7.65
CA LEU A 125 15.25 -16.96 -8.34
C LEU A 125 14.47 -15.92 -7.49
N ALA A 126 13.49 -16.37 -6.70
CA ALA A 126 12.70 -15.45 -5.87
C ALA A 126 13.55 -14.71 -4.84
N LEU A 127 14.55 -15.38 -4.24
CA LEU A 127 15.46 -14.76 -3.28
C LEU A 127 16.30 -13.67 -3.94
N TRP A 128 16.90 -13.97 -5.09
CA TRP A 128 17.73 -13.01 -5.82
C TRP A 128 16.94 -11.80 -6.31
N LEU A 129 15.71 -12.01 -6.79
CA LEU A 129 14.82 -10.91 -7.15
C LEU A 129 14.43 -10.05 -5.94
N GLY A 130 14.21 -10.66 -4.78
CA GLY A 130 13.93 -9.91 -3.55
C GLY A 130 15.15 -9.09 -3.08
N ILE A 131 16.34 -9.67 -3.13
CA ILE A 131 17.59 -8.93 -2.82
C ILE A 131 17.76 -7.77 -3.82
N GLY A 132 17.62 -8.03 -5.12
CA GLY A 132 17.65 -6.99 -6.15
C GLY A 132 16.61 -5.89 -5.92
N ALA A 133 15.40 -6.25 -5.49
CA ALA A 133 14.35 -5.27 -5.18
C ALA A 133 14.71 -4.39 -3.98
N VAL A 134 15.35 -4.93 -2.94
CA VAL A 134 15.85 -4.14 -1.80
C VAL A 134 16.97 -3.21 -2.23
N LEU A 135 17.93 -3.70 -3.02
CA LEU A 135 19.04 -2.89 -3.55
C LEU A 135 18.53 -1.75 -4.45
N LEU A 136 17.60 -2.05 -5.36
CA LEU A 136 16.94 -1.03 -6.20
C LEU A 136 16.15 -0.04 -5.34
N GLY A 137 15.43 -0.52 -4.32
CA GLY A 137 14.72 0.33 -3.37
C GLY A 137 15.63 1.32 -2.65
N GLY A 138 16.84 0.88 -2.25
CA GLY A 138 17.84 1.76 -1.64
C GLY A 138 18.51 2.71 -2.63
N LEU A 139 18.86 2.21 -3.82
CA LEU A 139 19.52 3.02 -4.85
C LEU A 139 18.62 4.13 -5.41
N PHE A 140 17.33 3.83 -5.59
CA PHE A 140 16.33 4.76 -6.11
C PHE A 140 15.40 5.30 -5.03
N ASP A 141 15.82 5.31 -3.76
CA ASP A 141 15.01 5.71 -2.61
C ASP A 141 14.27 7.04 -2.83
N ARG A 142 14.99 8.06 -3.34
CA ARG A 142 14.43 9.39 -3.58
C ARG A 142 13.44 9.46 -4.77
N HIS A 143 13.49 8.49 -5.68
CA HIS A 143 12.60 8.44 -6.86
C HIS A 143 11.38 7.55 -6.65
N LEU A 144 11.39 6.74 -5.59
CA LEU A 144 10.27 5.88 -5.23
C LEU A 144 9.37 6.59 -4.23
N MET A 145 8.08 6.63 -4.52
CA MET A 145 7.10 7.08 -3.54
C MET A 145 7.19 6.16 -2.29
N PHE A 146 7.40 6.75 -1.12
CA PHE A 146 7.65 6.06 0.16
C PHE A 146 9.03 5.37 0.28
N GLY A 147 9.91 5.47 -0.70
CA GLY A 147 11.30 5.01 -0.64
C GLY A 147 11.49 3.54 -0.27
N LEU A 148 12.66 3.20 0.27
CA LEU A 148 13.01 1.87 0.73
C LEU A 148 12.07 1.36 1.84
N PHE A 149 11.65 2.23 2.74
CA PHE A 149 10.71 1.85 3.80
C PHE A 149 9.37 1.38 3.25
N GLY A 150 8.89 2.02 2.16
CA GLY A 150 7.71 1.58 1.43
C GLY A 150 7.90 0.21 0.78
N VAL A 151 9.08 -0.06 0.20
CA VAL A 151 9.42 -1.37 -0.38
C VAL A 151 9.44 -2.48 0.68
N LEU A 152 9.89 -2.20 1.89
CA LEU A 152 9.96 -3.17 2.99
C LEU A 152 8.61 -3.40 3.69
N LEU A 153 7.68 -2.48 3.57
CA LEU A 153 6.41 -2.50 4.29
C LEU A 153 5.56 -3.76 4.01
N PRO A 154 5.41 -4.26 2.75
CA PRO A 154 4.71 -5.52 2.50
C PRO A 154 5.32 -6.74 3.20
N LEU A 155 6.65 -6.80 3.29
CA LEU A 155 7.33 -7.86 4.07
C LEU A 155 6.98 -7.74 5.56
N ALA A 156 7.03 -6.55 6.13
CA ALA A 156 6.67 -6.34 7.53
C ALA A 156 5.24 -6.80 7.84
N PHE A 157 4.28 -6.48 6.98
CA PHE A 157 2.92 -6.98 7.10
C PHE A 157 2.83 -8.51 6.95
N LEU A 158 3.59 -9.10 6.03
CA LEU A 158 3.64 -10.55 5.86
C LEU A 158 4.11 -11.23 7.16
N LEU A 159 5.14 -10.67 7.81
CA LEU A 159 5.63 -11.15 9.11
C LEU A 159 4.56 -11.08 10.19
N VAL A 160 3.79 -10.00 10.25
CA VAL A 160 2.66 -9.87 11.20
C VAL A 160 1.60 -10.94 10.95
N LEU A 161 1.24 -11.19 9.67
CA LEU A 161 0.24 -12.17 9.30
C LEU A 161 0.67 -13.61 9.59
N GLN A 162 1.98 -13.89 9.52
CA GLN A 162 2.57 -15.21 9.78
C GLN A 162 2.96 -15.44 11.24
N ARG A 163 3.07 -14.39 12.03
CA ARG A 163 3.57 -14.43 13.41
C ARG A 163 2.47 -13.98 14.38
N ARG A 164 2.82 -13.11 15.35
CA ARG A 164 1.91 -12.60 16.36
C ARG A 164 1.59 -11.12 16.13
N TRP A 165 0.46 -10.67 16.59
CA TRP A 165 -0.08 -9.33 16.42
C TRP A 165 0.85 -8.21 16.91
N TYR A 166 1.66 -8.43 17.94
CA TYR A 166 2.61 -7.43 18.47
C TYR A 166 3.72 -7.07 17.47
N TRP A 167 3.96 -7.92 16.46
CA TRP A 167 4.84 -7.56 15.35
C TRP A 167 4.29 -6.40 14.51
N ALA A 168 3.04 -5.95 14.76
CA ALA A 168 2.45 -4.79 14.09
C ALA A 168 3.16 -3.46 14.45
N LEU A 169 3.99 -3.42 15.47
CA LEU A 169 4.89 -2.30 15.75
C LEU A 169 5.86 -2.06 14.59
N LEU A 170 6.38 -3.13 13.97
CA LEU A 170 7.32 -3.01 12.86
C LEU A 170 6.73 -2.27 11.65
N PRO A 171 5.58 -2.68 11.06
CA PRO A 171 4.96 -1.88 10.01
C PRO A 171 4.52 -0.49 10.47
N GLY A 172 4.21 -0.27 11.75
CA GLY A 172 3.94 1.06 12.30
C GLY A 172 5.14 1.99 12.20
N LEU A 173 6.31 1.53 12.61
CA LEU A 173 7.57 2.26 12.48
C LEU A 173 7.94 2.52 11.01
N LEU A 174 7.78 1.52 10.14
CA LEU A 174 8.02 1.68 8.70
C LEU A 174 7.03 2.66 8.06
N CYS A 175 5.77 2.69 8.49
CA CYS A 175 4.80 3.69 8.01
C CYS A 175 5.23 5.11 8.40
N LEU A 176 5.70 5.33 9.62
CA LEU A 176 6.23 6.62 10.05
C LEU A 176 7.45 7.02 9.22
N ALA A 177 8.42 6.11 9.05
CA ALA A 177 9.62 6.36 8.26
C ALA A 177 9.29 6.66 6.79
N ALA A 178 8.43 5.86 6.16
CA ALA A 178 7.99 6.06 4.79
C ALA A 178 7.22 7.38 4.56
N ASN A 179 6.59 7.92 5.59
CA ASN A 179 5.87 9.20 5.53
C ASN A 179 6.69 10.39 6.07
N GLN A 180 8.02 10.29 6.04
CA GLN A 180 8.92 11.40 6.41
C GLN A 180 8.59 11.99 7.79
N TRP A 181 8.49 11.12 8.81
CA TRP A 181 8.21 11.53 10.18
C TRP A 181 9.14 12.66 10.67
N GLU A 182 10.34 12.76 10.09
CA GLU A 182 11.33 13.79 10.38
C GLU A 182 10.84 15.22 10.06
N SER A 183 9.98 15.38 9.05
CA SER A 183 9.34 16.65 8.71
C SER A 183 8.02 16.85 9.45
N LEU A 184 7.24 15.79 9.64
CA LEU A 184 5.94 15.85 10.31
C LEU A 184 6.06 16.14 11.82
N LEU A 185 7.06 15.56 12.49
CA LEU A 185 7.23 15.72 13.93
C LEU A 185 7.56 17.17 14.34
N PRO A 186 8.50 17.88 13.71
CA PRO A 186 8.71 19.30 13.99
C PRO A 186 7.46 20.16 13.72
N ALA A 187 6.77 19.92 12.60
CA ALA A 187 5.55 20.64 12.27
C ALA A 187 4.45 20.42 13.32
N ALA A 188 4.27 19.19 13.78
CA ALA A 188 3.32 18.88 14.85
C ALA A 188 3.69 19.58 16.18
N ARG A 189 4.99 19.62 16.54
CA ARG A 189 5.49 20.34 17.72
C ARG A 189 5.26 21.86 17.64
N GLN A 190 5.24 22.41 16.44
CA GLN A 190 4.92 23.82 16.17
C GLN A 190 3.41 24.11 16.14
N GLY A 191 2.57 23.12 16.48
CA GLY A 191 1.12 23.27 16.55
C GLY A 191 0.35 22.92 15.27
N ASN A 192 1.01 22.37 14.25
CA ASN A 192 0.31 21.90 13.05
C ASN A 192 -0.50 20.64 13.37
N GLN A 193 -1.82 20.81 13.49
CA GLN A 193 -2.74 19.74 13.82
C GLN A 193 -2.81 18.65 12.73
N VAL A 194 -2.71 19.02 11.45
CA VAL A 194 -2.72 18.06 10.33
C VAL A 194 -1.50 17.14 10.43
N ALA A 195 -0.32 17.69 10.71
CA ALA A 195 0.89 16.90 10.91
C ALA A 195 0.78 15.97 12.12
N ALA A 196 0.21 16.44 13.24
CA ALA A 196 -0.01 15.63 14.43
C ALA A 196 -0.95 14.44 14.14
N TRP A 197 -2.10 14.69 13.50
CA TRP A 197 -3.03 13.63 13.12
C TRP A 197 -2.47 12.68 12.06
N ALA A 198 -1.63 13.19 11.15
CA ALA A 198 -0.93 12.34 10.16
C ALA A 198 0.03 11.34 10.83
N LEU A 199 0.81 11.77 11.83
CA LEU A 199 1.66 10.88 12.63
C LEU A 199 0.84 9.80 13.34
N VAL A 200 -0.28 10.18 13.96
CA VAL A 200 -1.21 9.23 14.60
C VAL A 200 -1.76 8.24 13.57
N ALA A 201 -2.20 8.72 12.41
CA ALA A 201 -2.73 7.87 11.34
C ALA A 201 -1.67 6.89 10.83
N CYS A 202 -0.43 7.32 10.59
CA CYS A 202 0.68 6.44 10.20
C CYS A 202 0.94 5.34 11.25
N ALA A 203 0.99 5.71 12.53
CA ALA A 203 1.24 4.76 13.61
C ALA A 203 0.10 3.73 13.75
N LEU A 204 -1.16 4.18 13.60
CA LEU A 204 -2.34 3.34 13.77
C LEU A 204 -2.73 2.55 12.51
N ALA A 205 -2.26 2.95 11.32
CA ALA A 205 -2.64 2.32 10.05
C ALA A 205 -2.53 0.79 10.06
N PRO A 206 -1.44 0.17 10.57
CA PRO A 206 -1.33 -1.29 10.63
C PRO A 206 -2.38 -1.93 11.53
N TRP A 207 -2.63 -1.35 12.69
CA TRP A 207 -3.59 -1.88 13.67
C TRP A 207 -5.02 -1.80 13.15
N LEU A 208 -5.38 -0.69 12.54
CA LEU A 208 -6.69 -0.50 11.92
C LEU A 208 -6.91 -1.48 10.75
N GLY A 209 -5.92 -1.62 9.86
CA GLY A 209 -5.99 -2.58 8.75
C GLY A 209 -6.12 -4.03 9.23
N LEU A 210 -5.34 -4.44 10.23
CA LEU A 210 -5.44 -5.76 10.84
C LEU A 210 -6.79 -5.99 11.54
N ALA A 211 -7.33 -4.96 12.20
CA ALA A 211 -8.65 -5.03 12.82
C ALA A 211 -9.76 -5.23 11.77
N ILE A 212 -9.68 -4.54 10.61
CA ILE A 212 -10.59 -4.74 9.48
C ILE A 212 -10.56 -6.20 9.03
N LEU A 213 -9.35 -6.74 8.75
CA LEU A 213 -9.19 -8.12 8.27
C LEU A 213 -9.70 -9.17 9.29
N ARG A 214 -9.60 -8.89 10.58
CA ARG A 214 -10.01 -9.82 11.63
C ARG A 214 -11.49 -9.76 11.96
N ARG A 215 -12.03 -8.55 12.10
CA ARG A 215 -13.39 -8.33 12.65
C ARG A 215 -14.47 -8.25 11.60
N LEU A 216 -14.15 -7.89 10.34
CA LEU A 216 -15.13 -7.65 9.29
C LEU A 216 -15.22 -8.79 8.25
N ARG A 217 -14.88 -10.01 8.65
CA ARG A 217 -14.92 -11.20 7.77
C ARG A 217 -16.30 -11.52 7.19
N GLY A 218 -17.37 -11.13 7.88
CA GLY A 218 -18.75 -11.33 7.46
C GLY A 218 -19.26 -10.33 6.42
N VAL A 219 -18.52 -9.25 6.18
CA VAL A 219 -18.91 -8.21 5.22
C VAL A 219 -18.59 -8.67 3.80
N SER A 220 -19.52 -8.45 2.87
CA SER A 220 -19.37 -8.86 1.46
C SER A 220 -19.49 -7.66 0.51
N PRO A 221 -18.50 -6.78 0.45
CA PRO A 221 -18.50 -5.65 -0.48
C PRO A 221 -18.36 -6.15 -1.92
N PRO A 222 -18.61 -5.32 -2.94
CA PRO A 222 -18.36 -5.67 -4.33
C PRO A 222 -16.92 -6.19 -4.52
N PRO A 223 -16.70 -7.27 -5.32
CA PRO A 223 -15.37 -7.82 -5.50
C PRO A 223 -14.47 -6.85 -6.24
N MET A 224 -13.30 -6.55 -5.67
CA MET A 224 -12.28 -5.76 -6.34
C MET A 224 -11.47 -6.69 -7.27
N ARG A 225 -11.90 -6.77 -8.55
CA ARG A 225 -11.28 -7.59 -9.59
C ARG A 225 -10.24 -6.80 -10.40
N ARG A 226 -9.73 -7.38 -11.50
CA ARG A 226 -8.70 -6.75 -12.36
C ARG A 226 -9.09 -5.38 -12.91
N TRP A 227 -10.36 -5.12 -13.17
CA TRP A 227 -10.86 -3.80 -13.58
C TRP A 227 -10.53 -2.69 -12.58
N ALA A 228 -10.35 -3.05 -11.30
CA ALA A 228 -10.01 -2.09 -10.27
C ALA A 228 -8.64 -1.42 -10.47
N TYR A 229 -7.74 -2.04 -11.24
CA TYR A 229 -6.48 -1.37 -11.62
C TYR A 229 -6.73 -0.10 -12.44
N LEU A 230 -7.81 -0.04 -13.24
CA LEU A 230 -8.19 1.15 -13.98
C LEU A 230 -8.59 2.33 -13.08
N LEU A 231 -9.02 2.05 -11.84
CA LEU A 231 -9.36 3.10 -10.88
C LEU A 231 -8.12 3.92 -10.49
N TYR A 232 -6.93 3.32 -10.56
CA TYR A 232 -5.71 4.03 -10.19
C TYR A 232 -5.36 5.15 -11.19
N PRO A 233 -5.17 4.94 -12.51
CA PRO A 233 -5.00 6.04 -13.45
C PRO A 233 -6.28 6.87 -13.62
N GLY A 234 -7.45 6.23 -13.53
CA GLY A 234 -8.75 6.87 -13.76
C GLY A 234 -9.07 7.97 -12.75
N HIS A 235 -8.72 7.78 -11.46
CA HIS A 235 -9.00 8.82 -10.46
C HIS A 235 -8.16 10.09 -10.70
N PHE A 236 -6.91 9.98 -11.17
CA PHE A 236 -6.09 11.15 -11.53
C PHE A 236 -6.73 11.94 -12.67
N LEU A 237 -7.20 11.25 -13.72
CA LEU A 237 -7.87 11.90 -14.86
C LEU A 237 -9.18 12.55 -14.43
N LEU A 238 -9.96 11.87 -13.57
CA LEU A 238 -11.21 12.41 -13.05
C LEU A 238 -10.98 13.68 -12.21
N LEU A 239 -10.00 13.63 -11.30
CA LEU A 239 -9.67 14.78 -10.46
C LEU A 239 -9.02 15.92 -11.26
N LEU A 240 -8.25 15.61 -12.30
CA LEU A 240 -7.73 16.60 -13.24
C LEU A 240 -8.86 17.31 -13.99
N ALA A 241 -9.84 16.55 -14.50
CA ALA A 241 -11.02 17.12 -15.16
C ALA A 241 -11.81 18.01 -14.18
N LEU A 242 -12.01 17.54 -12.93
CA LEU A 242 -12.67 18.32 -11.90
C LEU A 242 -11.91 19.62 -11.60
N ARG A 243 -10.58 19.58 -11.45
CA ARG A 243 -9.73 20.76 -11.24
C ARG A 243 -9.89 21.78 -12.37
N ASN A 244 -9.89 21.32 -13.63
CA ASN A 244 -10.02 22.19 -14.79
C ASN A 244 -11.44 22.78 -14.96
N LEU A 245 -12.48 22.14 -14.41
CA LEU A 245 -13.84 22.65 -14.39
C LEU A 245 -14.06 23.71 -13.30
N LEU A 246 -13.22 23.72 -12.27
CA LEU A 246 -13.32 24.63 -11.13
C LEU A 246 -12.36 25.83 -11.23
N ALA A 247 -11.39 25.78 -12.14
CA ALA A 247 -10.44 26.86 -12.45
C ALA A 247 -11.08 27.87 -13.41
#